data_4c6ca72ccd76c499dcba4ff4f3557189
#
_entry.id   4c6ca72ccd76c499dcba4ff4f3557189
#
_cell.length_a   1.000
_cell.length_b   1.000
_cell.length_c   1.000
_cell.angle_alpha   90.00
_cell.angle_beta   90.00
_cell.angle_gamma   90.00
#
_symmetry.space_group_name_H-M   'P 1'
#
loop_
_entity.id
_entity.type
_entity.pdbx_description
1 polymer ?
#
loop_
_entity_poly.entity_id
_entity_poly.type
_entity_poly.pdbx_seq_one_letter_code
_entity_poly.pdbx_strand_id
1 'polypeptide(L)'
;MVASGDYLDVTTPQIEAGTGASSFIVTGTAPVTRASDMVTVPIKNNLYNLPFTVLCEVHKNWYKTPNVAPRVFDTGGHQTGAGIVMGFGSSGGYDGFPYCDIGGSDRRINENAGLEKMLIGMRVKSERSTCVVSNGKLSSETKTKWEYIRSTATIRIGGQTTAGLRHLFGHVRNFRLWHKELTDAQLGEVVE
;
A
#
# COMPACT_ATOMS: atom_id res chain seq x y z
N MET A 1 -8.07 14.61 -30.85
CA MET A 1 -8.83 15.78 -31.41
C MET A 1 -10.23 15.27 -31.67
N VAL A 2 -11.26 15.87 -31.09
CA VAL A 2 -12.64 15.48 -31.30
C VAL A 2 -13.12 16.19 -32.57
N ALA A 3 -13.74 15.43 -33.48
CA ALA A 3 -14.25 16.01 -34.74
C ALA A 3 -15.55 16.81 -34.49
N SER A 4 -15.86 17.75 -35.38
CA SER A 4 -17.14 18.48 -35.32
C SER A 4 -18.30 17.51 -35.52
N GLY A 5 -19.19 17.41 -34.53
CA GLY A 5 -20.29 16.46 -34.51
C GLY A 5 -20.13 15.30 -33.54
N ASP A 6 -18.91 15.12 -32.98
CA ASP A 6 -18.72 14.19 -31.89
C ASP A 6 -19.35 14.76 -30.61
N TYR A 7 -19.87 13.88 -29.77
CA TYR A 7 -20.41 14.24 -28.47
C TYR A 7 -19.89 13.29 -27.39
N LEU A 8 -19.82 13.79 -26.19
CA LEU A 8 -19.45 13.03 -25.01
C LEU A 8 -20.62 13.01 -24.04
N ASP A 9 -21.14 11.82 -23.78
CA ASP A 9 -22.13 11.63 -22.71
C ASP A 9 -21.43 11.60 -21.36
N VAL A 10 -21.72 12.56 -20.51
CA VAL A 10 -21.20 12.62 -19.15
C VAL A 10 -22.31 12.27 -18.18
N THR A 11 -22.14 11.16 -17.47
CA THR A 11 -23.04 10.74 -16.42
C THR A 11 -22.36 10.87 -15.07
N THR A 12 -23.10 11.27 -14.05
CA THR A 12 -22.63 11.32 -12.66
C THR A 12 -21.25 12.00 -12.46
N PRO A 13 -21.05 13.25 -12.95
CA PRO A 13 -19.80 13.96 -12.71
C PRO A 13 -19.61 14.20 -11.21
N GLN A 14 -18.35 14.10 -10.74
CA GLN A 14 -17.98 14.41 -9.37
C GLN A 14 -16.89 15.48 -9.36
N ILE A 15 -17.11 16.51 -8.56
CA ILE A 15 -16.12 17.56 -8.29
C ILE A 15 -15.73 17.44 -6.82
N GLU A 16 -14.46 17.29 -6.55
CA GLU A 16 -13.94 17.18 -5.19
C GLU A 16 -12.65 17.99 -5.02
N ALA A 17 -12.45 18.52 -3.82
CA ALA A 17 -11.17 19.12 -3.44
C ALA A 17 -10.24 18.02 -2.95
N GLY A 18 -9.10 17.84 -3.61
CA GLY A 18 -8.14 16.82 -3.23
C GLY A 18 -7.02 16.66 -4.25
N THR A 19 -6.03 15.87 -3.90
CA THR A 19 -4.87 15.58 -4.74
C THR A 19 -5.02 14.29 -5.55
N GLY A 20 -6.14 13.60 -5.40
CA GLY A 20 -6.49 12.38 -6.13
C GLY A 20 -7.98 12.12 -6.07
N ALA A 21 -8.51 11.48 -7.10
CA ALA A 21 -9.92 11.13 -7.16
C ALA A 21 -10.29 10.11 -6.08
N SER A 22 -11.38 10.34 -5.38
CA SER A 22 -11.99 9.36 -4.48
C SER A 22 -12.94 8.44 -5.25
N SER A 23 -13.49 7.43 -4.59
CA SER A 23 -14.60 6.67 -5.15
C SER A 23 -15.86 7.55 -5.20
N PHE A 24 -16.71 7.26 -6.20
CA PHE A 24 -17.91 8.04 -6.44
C PHE A 24 -18.80 8.17 -5.19
N ILE A 25 -19.22 9.42 -4.92
CA ILE A 25 -20.09 9.76 -3.82
C ILE A 25 -21.41 10.30 -4.40
N VAL A 26 -22.52 9.64 -4.12
CA VAL A 26 -23.83 10.14 -4.52
C VAL A 26 -24.17 11.37 -3.69
N THR A 27 -24.23 12.52 -4.37
CA THR A 27 -24.62 13.79 -3.75
C THR A 27 -25.99 14.22 -4.25
N GLY A 28 -26.75 14.91 -3.40
CA GLY A 28 -27.95 15.62 -3.81
C GLY A 28 -27.64 17.07 -4.22
N THR A 29 -28.36 18.02 -3.67
CA THR A 29 -28.20 19.46 -3.94
C THR A 29 -27.13 20.12 -3.06
N ALA A 30 -26.51 19.40 -2.15
CA ALA A 30 -25.50 19.90 -1.23
C ALA A 30 -24.24 19.04 -1.26
N PRO A 31 -23.06 19.61 -0.92
CA PRO A 31 -21.84 18.85 -0.73
C PRO A 31 -22.00 17.77 0.34
N VAL A 32 -21.44 16.60 0.10
CA VAL A 32 -21.47 15.47 1.03
C VAL A 32 -20.04 15.02 1.31
N THR A 33 -19.76 14.72 2.56
CA THR A 33 -18.48 14.13 2.99
C THR A 33 -18.69 12.65 3.30
N ARG A 34 -17.82 11.81 2.79
CA ARG A 34 -17.78 10.39 3.11
C ARG A 34 -16.52 10.08 3.95
N ALA A 35 -16.70 9.27 4.97
CA ALA A 35 -15.53 8.71 5.68
C ALA A 35 -14.70 7.84 4.71
N SER A 36 -13.39 7.85 4.90
CA SER A 36 -12.49 6.97 4.14
C SER A 36 -12.75 5.51 4.47
N ASP A 37 -12.64 4.65 3.48
CA ASP A 37 -12.71 3.22 3.68
C ASP A 37 -11.48 2.76 4.47
N MET A 38 -11.71 2.04 5.55
CA MET A 38 -10.64 1.44 6.35
C MET A 38 -10.95 -0.04 6.58
N VAL A 39 -10.19 -0.88 5.91
CA VAL A 39 -10.26 -2.33 6.10
C VAL A 39 -9.24 -2.73 7.14
N THR A 40 -9.66 -3.56 8.10
CA THR A 40 -8.80 -4.07 9.17
C THR A 40 -8.75 -5.58 9.16
N VAL A 41 -7.55 -6.13 9.38
CA VAL A 41 -7.38 -7.57 9.61
C VAL A 41 -7.40 -7.81 11.12
N PRO A 42 -8.24 -8.74 11.60
CA PRO A 42 -8.30 -9.06 13.03
C PRO A 42 -6.95 -9.47 13.61
N ILE A 43 -6.68 -9.09 14.86
CA ILE A 43 -5.41 -9.36 15.56
C ILE A 43 -5.01 -10.84 15.50
N LYS A 44 -5.98 -11.74 15.64
CA LYS A 44 -5.73 -13.19 15.58
C LYS A 44 -5.15 -13.69 14.25
N ASN A 45 -5.28 -12.92 13.19
CA ASN A 45 -4.78 -13.23 11.84
C ASN A 45 -3.57 -12.38 11.46
N ASN A 46 -3.00 -11.65 12.40
CA ASN A 46 -1.86 -10.76 12.17
C ASN A 46 -0.54 -11.52 11.98
N LEU A 47 0.46 -10.75 11.64
CA LEU A 47 1.85 -11.15 11.40
C LEU A 47 2.57 -11.45 12.73
N TYR A 48 2.19 -12.55 13.40
CA TYR A 48 2.72 -12.86 14.74
C TYR A 48 4.06 -13.57 14.75
N ASN A 49 4.38 -14.27 13.67
CA ASN A 49 5.54 -15.14 13.63
C ASN A 49 6.33 -14.90 12.36
N LEU A 50 7.64 -14.96 12.49
CA LEU A 50 8.57 -15.07 11.36
C LEU A 50 8.73 -16.53 10.94
N PRO A 51 8.95 -16.81 9.67
CA PRO A 51 8.92 -15.88 8.55
C PRO A 51 7.50 -15.58 8.07
N PHE A 52 7.34 -14.52 7.27
CA PHE A 52 6.09 -14.27 6.57
C PHE A 52 6.30 -13.59 5.22
N THR A 53 5.31 -13.71 4.36
CA THR A 53 5.22 -12.96 3.09
C THR A 53 3.83 -12.35 3.00
N VAL A 54 3.77 -11.09 2.59
CA VAL A 54 2.52 -10.38 2.29
C VAL A 54 2.59 -9.89 0.86
N LEU A 55 1.54 -10.17 0.09
CA LEU A 55 1.36 -9.64 -1.26
C LEU A 55 -0.08 -9.16 -1.44
N CYS A 56 -0.26 -8.13 -2.25
CA CYS A 56 -1.57 -7.67 -2.69
C CYS A 56 -1.49 -7.01 -4.06
N GLU A 57 -2.62 -6.96 -4.73
CA GLU A 57 -2.79 -6.17 -5.93
C GLU A 57 -3.13 -4.75 -5.55
N VAL A 58 -2.45 -3.79 -6.17
CA VAL A 58 -2.66 -2.36 -5.94
C VAL A 58 -2.88 -1.63 -7.25
N HIS A 59 -3.88 -0.78 -7.28
CA HIS A 59 -4.08 0.25 -8.30
C HIS A 59 -4.00 1.62 -7.64
N LYS A 60 -3.06 2.45 -8.09
CA LYS A 60 -2.98 3.85 -7.70
C LYS A 60 -3.81 4.69 -8.66
N ASN A 61 -4.53 5.67 -8.16
CA ASN A 61 -5.24 6.67 -8.99
C ASN A 61 -4.37 7.92 -9.24
N TRP A 62 -3.07 7.84 -9.00
CA TRP A 62 -2.14 8.96 -9.08
C TRP A 62 -0.76 8.50 -9.59
N TYR A 63 -0.11 9.35 -10.39
CA TYR A 63 1.28 9.16 -10.79
C TYR A 63 2.23 9.83 -9.81
N LYS A 64 1.92 11.08 -9.43
CA LYS A 64 2.63 11.83 -8.39
C LYS A 64 1.88 11.68 -7.07
N THR A 65 2.62 11.48 -6.00
CA THR A 65 2.06 11.19 -4.67
C THR A 65 1.12 12.30 -4.19
N PRO A 66 -0.13 11.98 -3.83
CA PRO A 66 -1.11 12.97 -3.42
C PRO A 66 -0.84 13.53 -2.02
N ASN A 67 -0.14 12.78 -1.17
CA ASN A 67 0.19 13.20 0.19
C ASN A 67 1.48 12.52 0.68
N VAL A 68 1.79 12.67 1.95
CA VAL A 68 2.99 12.11 2.57
C VAL A 68 2.88 10.58 2.69
N ALA A 69 3.70 9.86 1.94
CA ALA A 69 3.92 8.42 2.01
C ALA A 69 2.61 7.59 2.15
N PRO A 70 1.79 7.50 1.06
CA PRO A 70 0.57 6.69 1.06
C PRO A 70 0.81 5.25 1.47
N ARG A 71 -0.10 4.68 2.25
CA ARG A 71 0.02 3.34 2.81
C ARG A 71 -0.84 2.33 2.07
N VAL A 72 -0.22 1.22 1.70
CA VAL A 72 -0.93 0.02 1.24
C VAL A 72 -1.46 -0.73 2.45
N PHE A 73 -0.60 -0.95 3.44
CA PHE A 73 -1.02 -1.40 4.76
C PHE A 73 -0.07 -0.87 5.86
N ASP A 74 -0.59 -0.83 7.07
CA ASP A 74 0.10 -0.27 8.22
C ASP A 74 -0.39 -0.97 9.50
N THR A 75 0.54 -1.35 10.38
CA THR A 75 0.20 -1.88 11.71
C THR A 75 0.31 -0.83 12.80
N GLY A 76 0.78 0.38 12.46
CA GLY A 76 1.17 1.40 13.44
C GLY A 76 2.52 1.11 14.10
N GLY A 77 3.09 2.11 14.76
CA GLY A 77 4.30 1.92 15.57
C GLY A 77 5.58 1.57 14.84
N HIS A 78 5.65 1.71 13.52
CA HIS A 78 6.85 1.38 12.73
C HIS A 78 8.10 2.15 13.20
N GLN A 79 7.96 3.39 13.67
CA GLN A 79 9.06 4.19 14.19
C GLN A 79 9.50 3.78 15.59
N THR A 80 8.69 3.03 16.31
CA THR A 80 8.97 2.57 17.67
C THR A 80 9.50 1.14 17.74
N GLY A 81 9.81 0.55 16.60
CA GLY A 81 10.36 -0.81 16.51
C GLY A 81 9.34 -1.94 16.44
N ALA A 82 8.05 -1.65 16.61
CA ALA A 82 6.99 -2.67 16.67
C ALA A 82 6.12 -2.74 15.41
N GLY A 83 6.25 -1.78 14.50
CA GLY A 83 5.33 -1.64 13.39
C GLY A 83 5.89 -2.07 12.05
N ILE A 84 4.99 -2.46 11.18
CA ILE A 84 5.24 -2.86 9.80
C ILE A 84 4.44 -1.95 8.88
N VAL A 85 5.10 -1.44 7.86
CA VAL A 85 4.50 -0.56 6.86
C VAL A 85 4.85 -1.04 5.47
N MET A 86 3.87 -1.01 4.58
CA MET A 86 4.04 -1.11 3.14
C MET A 86 3.36 0.09 2.50
N GLY A 87 4.06 0.79 1.60
CA GLY A 87 3.52 1.98 0.97
C GLY A 87 4.36 2.50 -0.18
N PHE A 88 4.16 3.78 -0.50
CA PHE A 88 4.89 4.46 -1.56
C PHE A 88 5.59 5.70 -1.00
N GLY A 89 6.81 5.94 -1.47
CA GLY A 89 7.55 7.15 -1.15
C GLY A 89 6.88 8.42 -1.71
N SER A 90 7.16 9.58 -1.11
CA SER A 90 6.51 10.85 -1.46
C SER A 90 7.46 12.05 -1.52
N SER A 91 8.75 11.85 -1.38
CA SER A 91 9.71 12.96 -1.32
C SER A 91 11.11 12.56 -1.76
N GLY A 92 11.95 13.53 -2.04
CA GLY A 92 13.38 13.32 -2.23
C GLY A 92 13.76 12.47 -3.43
N GLY A 93 12.99 12.50 -4.53
CA GLY A 93 13.24 11.67 -5.71
C GLY A 93 12.72 10.24 -5.61
N TYR A 94 11.99 9.91 -4.54
CA TYR A 94 11.39 8.59 -4.30
C TYR A 94 9.88 8.57 -4.48
N ASP A 95 9.35 9.54 -5.21
CA ASP A 95 7.92 9.72 -5.40
C ASP A 95 7.31 8.54 -6.16
N GLY A 96 6.35 7.86 -5.50
CA GLY A 96 5.70 6.67 -6.04
C GLY A 96 6.53 5.39 -6.01
N PHE A 97 7.70 5.37 -5.37
CA PHE A 97 8.52 4.17 -5.23
C PHE A 97 7.96 3.25 -4.14
N PRO A 98 7.74 1.95 -4.44
CA PRO A 98 7.33 1.00 -3.42
C PRO A 98 8.37 0.86 -2.32
N TYR A 99 7.92 0.89 -1.06
CA TYR A 99 8.80 0.67 0.08
C TYR A 99 8.10 -0.07 1.21
N CYS A 100 8.88 -0.74 2.03
CA CYS A 100 8.45 -1.22 3.33
C CYS A 100 9.35 -0.64 4.43
N ASP A 101 8.80 -0.51 5.63
CA ASP A 101 9.53 -0.09 6.81
C ASP A 101 9.15 -1.01 7.98
N ILE A 102 10.15 -1.54 8.64
CA ILE A 102 10.00 -2.35 9.85
C ILE A 102 10.94 -1.80 10.90
N GLY A 103 10.38 -1.29 11.97
CA GLY A 103 11.16 -0.78 13.10
C GLY A 103 12.09 0.37 12.72
N GLY A 104 11.72 1.21 11.75
CA GLY A 104 12.54 2.32 11.27
C GLY A 104 13.62 1.94 10.25
N SER A 105 13.60 0.69 9.76
CA SER A 105 14.50 0.23 8.69
C SER A 105 13.73 0.07 7.39
N ASP A 106 13.89 1.01 6.47
CA ASP A 106 13.22 0.99 5.18
C ASP A 106 13.99 0.19 4.11
N ARG A 107 13.22 -0.40 3.20
CA ARG A 107 13.67 -0.96 1.92
C ARG A 107 12.73 -0.50 0.83
N ARG A 108 13.27 -0.29 -0.37
CA ARG A 108 12.49 0.21 -1.51
C ARG A 108 12.97 -0.37 -2.82
N ILE A 109 12.11 -0.33 -3.81
CA ILE A 109 12.45 -0.49 -5.21
C ILE A 109 12.59 0.91 -5.78
N ASN A 110 13.74 1.22 -6.37
CA ASN A 110 14.11 2.58 -6.81
C ASN A 110 13.54 2.91 -8.20
N GLU A 111 12.25 2.69 -8.37
CA GLU A 111 11.51 3.10 -9.55
C GLU A 111 10.05 3.37 -9.20
N ASN A 112 9.42 4.33 -9.89
CA ASN A 112 8.00 4.57 -9.72
C ASN A 112 7.21 3.38 -10.24
N ALA A 113 6.26 2.90 -9.45
CA ALA A 113 5.44 1.75 -9.78
C ALA A 113 4.39 1.99 -10.88
N GLY A 114 4.29 3.24 -11.40
CA GLY A 114 3.34 3.58 -12.46
C GLY A 114 1.89 3.62 -12.01
N LEU A 115 0.97 3.59 -12.98
CA LEU A 115 -0.49 3.58 -12.75
C LEU A 115 -1.12 2.22 -12.98
N GLU A 116 -0.40 1.31 -13.63
CA GLU A 116 -0.90 -0.02 -13.92
C GLU A 116 -1.17 -0.82 -12.64
N LYS A 117 -1.99 -1.83 -12.78
CA LYS A 117 -2.14 -2.83 -11.72
C LYS A 117 -0.78 -3.44 -11.40
N MET A 118 -0.43 -3.45 -10.14
CA MET A 118 0.83 -4.01 -9.66
C MET A 118 0.59 -5.00 -8.54
N LEU A 119 1.40 -6.04 -8.49
CA LEU A 119 1.51 -6.91 -7.33
C LEU A 119 2.64 -6.39 -6.44
N ILE A 120 2.32 -6.01 -5.23
CA ILE A 120 3.26 -5.38 -4.31
C ILE A 120 3.16 -6.00 -2.92
N GLY A 121 4.28 -6.06 -2.22
CA GLY A 121 4.32 -6.55 -0.87
C GLY A 121 5.71 -6.62 -0.30
N MET A 122 5.89 -7.51 0.66
CA MET A 122 7.15 -7.71 1.36
C MET A 122 7.34 -9.17 1.75
N ARG A 123 8.59 -9.60 1.77
CA ARG A 123 9.02 -10.88 2.31
C ARG A 123 9.92 -10.64 3.51
N VAL A 124 9.63 -11.31 4.62
CA VAL A 124 10.43 -11.25 5.83
C VAL A 124 10.86 -12.66 6.22
N LYS A 125 12.17 -12.87 6.28
CA LYS A 125 12.79 -14.15 6.62
C LYS A 125 12.89 -14.35 8.14
N SER A 126 13.12 -15.59 8.56
CA SER A 126 13.27 -15.92 9.99
C SER A 126 14.46 -15.21 10.64
N GLU A 127 15.51 -14.91 9.91
CA GLU A 127 16.64 -14.09 10.37
C GLU A 127 16.36 -12.58 10.35
N ARG A 128 15.10 -12.17 10.15
CA ARG A 128 14.69 -10.77 10.05
C ARG A 128 15.21 -10.03 8.81
N SER A 129 15.63 -10.76 7.80
CA SER A 129 15.95 -10.17 6.50
C SER A 129 14.65 -9.81 5.79
N THR A 130 14.57 -8.58 5.29
CA THR A 130 13.35 -8.02 4.71
C THR A 130 13.63 -7.44 3.34
N CYS A 131 12.75 -7.68 2.39
CA CYS A 131 12.77 -7.03 1.08
C CYS A 131 11.36 -6.63 0.63
N VAL A 132 11.30 -5.63 -0.25
CA VAL A 132 10.09 -5.25 -0.99
C VAL A 132 9.96 -6.14 -2.22
N VAL A 133 8.74 -6.52 -2.53
CA VAL A 133 8.36 -7.22 -3.76
C VAL A 133 7.49 -6.29 -4.60
N SER A 134 7.77 -6.14 -5.88
CA SER A 134 6.91 -5.42 -6.82
C SER A 134 6.99 -6.07 -8.19
N ASN A 135 5.88 -6.63 -8.67
CA ASN A 135 5.77 -7.33 -9.94
C ASN A 135 6.93 -8.32 -10.18
N GLY A 136 7.23 -9.14 -9.19
CA GLY A 136 8.32 -10.12 -9.22
C GLY A 136 9.72 -9.55 -9.01
N LYS A 137 9.90 -8.22 -9.03
CA LYS A 137 11.17 -7.58 -8.66
C LYS A 137 11.34 -7.55 -7.14
N LEU A 138 12.56 -7.77 -6.69
CA LEU A 138 12.92 -7.72 -5.29
C LEU A 138 13.88 -6.54 -5.04
N SER A 139 13.67 -5.84 -3.93
CA SER A 139 14.68 -4.91 -3.43
C SER A 139 15.88 -5.67 -2.86
N SER A 140 16.97 -4.95 -2.57
CA SER A 140 18.00 -5.52 -1.71
C SER A 140 17.41 -5.90 -0.35
N GLU A 141 17.90 -6.97 0.22
CA GLU A 141 17.53 -7.39 1.58
C GLU A 141 18.25 -6.56 2.64
N THR A 142 17.63 -6.41 3.79
CA THR A 142 18.29 -5.87 4.98
C THR A 142 17.96 -6.71 6.19
N LYS A 143 18.96 -6.94 7.02
CA LYS A 143 18.74 -7.45 8.38
C LYS A 143 18.37 -6.29 9.28
N THR A 144 17.17 -6.36 9.86
CA THR A 144 16.69 -5.34 10.80
C THR A 144 16.96 -5.80 12.23
N LYS A 145 17.30 -4.86 13.09
CA LYS A 145 17.48 -5.11 14.53
C LYS A 145 16.14 -5.09 15.29
N TRP A 146 15.01 -4.95 14.57
CA TRP A 146 13.73 -4.86 15.24
C TRP A 146 13.45 -6.16 16.01
N GLU A 147 13.05 -5.98 17.24
CA GLU A 147 12.49 -7.08 18.00
C GLU A 147 11.01 -7.18 17.66
N TYR A 148 10.62 -8.34 17.16
CA TYR A 148 9.23 -8.61 16.89
C TYR A 148 8.47 -8.70 18.20
N ILE A 149 7.97 -7.59 18.65
CA ILE A 149 6.98 -7.57 19.72
C ILE A 149 5.70 -8.06 19.06
N ARG A 150 5.09 -9.10 19.62
CA ARG A 150 3.75 -9.54 19.21
C ARG A 150 2.86 -8.30 19.14
N SER A 151 2.68 -7.80 17.93
CA SER A 151 1.91 -6.60 17.72
C SER A 151 0.47 -6.90 18.10
N THR A 152 -0.03 -6.24 19.12
CA THR A 152 -1.47 -6.17 19.39
C THR A 152 -2.14 -5.27 18.36
N ALA A 153 -1.37 -4.66 17.49
CA ALA A 153 -1.84 -3.74 16.48
C ALA A 153 -2.59 -4.46 15.36
N THR A 154 -3.71 -3.91 14.99
CA THR A 154 -4.53 -4.32 13.87
C THR A 154 -3.82 -3.92 12.57
N ILE A 155 -3.73 -4.81 11.59
CA ILE A 155 -3.34 -4.44 10.23
C ILE A 155 -4.46 -3.60 9.64
N ARG A 156 -4.10 -2.43 9.13
CA ARG A 156 -5.01 -1.56 8.38
C ARG A 156 -4.57 -1.51 6.93
N ILE A 157 -5.54 -1.61 6.02
CA ILE A 157 -5.33 -1.65 4.58
C ILE A 157 -5.87 -0.36 3.99
N GLY A 158 -5.08 0.27 3.10
CA GLY A 158 -5.45 1.49 2.38
C GLY A 158 -5.18 2.81 3.10
N GLY A 159 -4.60 2.78 4.31
CA GLY A 159 -4.29 4.00 5.07
C GLY A 159 -3.51 3.76 6.34
N GLN A 160 -3.21 4.85 7.02
CA GLN A 160 -2.58 4.81 8.34
C GLN A 160 -3.63 4.68 9.46
N THR A 161 -3.18 4.15 10.57
CA THR A 161 -4.01 3.89 11.77
C THR A 161 -4.59 5.13 12.43
N THR A 162 -3.99 6.28 12.23
CA THR A 162 -4.46 7.53 12.82
C THR A 162 -5.33 8.25 11.82
N ALA A 163 -6.47 8.72 12.27
CA ALA A 163 -7.53 9.28 11.45
C ALA A 163 -7.06 10.20 10.32
N GLY A 164 -7.44 9.89 9.11
CA GLY A 164 -7.36 10.78 7.97
C GLY A 164 -5.99 10.96 7.32
N LEU A 165 -4.97 10.21 7.72
CA LEU A 165 -3.62 10.39 7.20
C LEU A 165 -3.17 9.23 6.31
N ARG A 166 -2.35 9.55 5.30
CA ARG A 166 -1.62 8.60 4.46
C ARG A 166 -2.51 7.60 3.71
N HIS A 167 -3.68 8.06 3.27
CA HIS A 167 -4.55 7.24 2.42
C HIS A 167 -3.85 6.88 1.13
N LEU A 168 -4.15 5.68 0.63
CA LEU A 168 -3.58 5.17 -0.62
C LEU A 168 -4.07 5.96 -1.84
N PHE A 169 -5.32 6.46 -1.83
CA PHE A 169 -6.00 7.01 -3.02
C PHE A 169 -5.90 6.03 -4.20
N GLY A 170 -6.42 4.85 -3.99
CA GLY A 170 -6.36 3.73 -4.92
C GLY A 170 -7.13 2.53 -4.40
N HIS A 171 -6.92 1.39 -5.03
CA HIS A 171 -7.58 0.15 -4.67
C HIS A 171 -6.57 -0.90 -4.25
N VAL A 172 -6.90 -1.66 -3.21
CA VAL A 172 -6.16 -2.86 -2.80
C VAL A 172 -7.09 -4.05 -2.98
N ARG A 173 -6.59 -5.09 -3.64
CA ARG A 173 -7.30 -6.35 -3.85
C ARG A 173 -6.40 -7.53 -3.50
N ASN A 174 -6.99 -8.70 -3.32
CA ASN A 174 -6.27 -9.96 -3.14
C ASN A 174 -5.16 -9.86 -2.10
N PHE A 175 -5.45 -9.22 -0.95
CA PHE A 175 -4.50 -9.17 0.15
C PHE A 175 -4.28 -10.58 0.69
N ARG A 176 -3.05 -11.08 0.55
CA ARG A 176 -2.65 -12.44 0.93
C ARG A 176 -1.51 -12.36 1.92
N LEU A 177 -1.58 -13.23 2.92
CA LEU A 177 -0.56 -13.37 3.93
C LEU A 177 -0.20 -14.84 4.09
N TRP A 178 1.07 -15.15 3.96
CA TRP A 178 1.61 -16.48 4.22
C TRP A 178 2.53 -16.43 5.43
N HIS A 179 2.32 -17.32 6.39
CA HIS A 179 3.24 -17.52 7.51
C HIS A 179 4.42 -18.40 7.09
N LYS A 180 5.01 -18.05 5.96
CA LYS A 180 6.22 -18.66 5.42
C LYS A 180 6.96 -17.69 4.51
N GLU A 181 8.24 -17.94 4.33
CA GLU A 181 9.03 -17.29 3.30
C GLU A 181 8.70 -17.92 1.95
N LEU A 182 8.19 -17.13 1.03
CA LEU A 182 8.04 -17.54 -0.36
C LEU A 182 9.40 -17.42 -1.07
N THR A 183 9.77 -18.43 -1.85
CA THR A 183 10.95 -18.40 -2.71
C THR A 183 10.77 -17.41 -3.86
N ASP A 184 11.86 -17.02 -4.52
CA ASP A 184 11.80 -16.12 -5.67
C ASP A 184 10.96 -16.73 -6.80
N ALA A 185 11.06 -18.05 -7.02
CA ALA A 185 10.22 -18.76 -7.99
C ALA A 185 8.73 -18.67 -7.63
N GLN A 186 8.36 -18.92 -6.38
CA GLN A 186 6.98 -18.80 -5.91
C GLN A 186 6.45 -17.37 -5.99
N LEU A 187 7.30 -16.38 -5.77
CA LEU A 187 6.91 -14.98 -5.95
C LEU A 187 6.65 -14.67 -7.44
N GLY A 188 7.42 -15.26 -8.35
CA GLY A 188 7.19 -15.17 -9.80
C GLY A 188 5.87 -15.79 -10.23
N GLU A 189 5.54 -16.98 -9.74
CA GLU A 189 4.28 -17.67 -10.05
C GLU A 189 3.03 -16.93 -9.57
N VAL A 190 3.14 -16.16 -8.51
CA VAL A 190 1.99 -15.38 -7.98
C VAL A 190 1.70 -14.14 -8.83
N VAL A 191 2.64 -13.73 -9.70
CA VAL A 191 2.51 -12.54 -10.57
C VAL A 191 1.72 -12.86 -11.84
N GLU A 192 1.71 -14.12 -12.29
CA GLU A 192 0.93 -14.60 -13.44
C GLU A 192 -0.55 -14.83 -13.06
#